data_3ae28ee8a3c10ff2d7f1df2aced6f926
#
_entry.id   3ae28ee8a3c10ff2d7f1df2aced6f926
#
_cell.length_a   1.000
_cell.length_b   1.000
_cell.length_c   1.000
_cell.angle_alpha   90.00
_cell.angle_beta   90.00
_cell.angle_gamma   90.00
#
_symmetry.space_group_name_H-M   'P 1'
#
loop_
_entity.id
_entity.type
_entity.pdbx_description
1 polymer ?
#
loop_
_entity_poly.entity_id
_entity_poly.type
_entity_poly.pdbx_seq_one_letter_code
_entity_poly.pdbx_strand_id
1 'polypeptide(L)'
;MDFSNMSGLILMSPASERDISSVENKMNVILPNSYKDLLRETNGLSVDGGILIYGTQDIIERNETWETQVYAQGYIAIGDDGGGRVFLMHQGDKEEKVLIVDSGDMTPEHSDLVTSDFTQWAKSGFLIISDETAAEGNWSKNCKLVLIDTPDGGLKDLLKIKSVFGLNIAAAELLKGSKNYRL
;
A
#
# COMPACT_ATOMS: atom_id res chain seq x y z
N MET A 1 2.11 -5.64 14.11
CA MET A 1 1.31 -4.53 13.53
C MET A 1 -0.11 -4.69 14.04
N ASP A 2 -0.88 -3.61 14.25
CA ASP A 2 -2.27 -3.74 14.71
C ASP A 2 -3.20 -3.26 13.58
N PHE A 3 -4.03 -4.16 13.07
CA PHE A 3 -4.99 -3.92 11.98
C PHE A 3 -6.43 -3.85 12.47
N SER A 4 -6.70 -3.96 13.78
CA SER A 4 -8.04 -4.09 14.36
C SER A 4 -8.97 -2.89 14.09
N ASN A 5 -8.42 -1.73 13.78
CA ASN A 5 -9.17 -0.50 13.50
C ASN A 5 -9.23 -0.14 12.00
N MET A 6 -8.82 -1.06 11.12
CA MET A 6 -8.83 -0.82 9.68
C MET A 6 -10.03 -1.53 9.04
N SER A 7 -10.88 -0.77 8.35
CA SER A 7 -11.95 -1.32 7.52
C SER A 7 -11.43 -1.73 6.14
N GLY A 8 -12.10 -2.69 5.52
CA GLY A 8 -11.76 -3.11 4.16
C GLY A 8 -10.55 -4.03 4.04
N LEU A 9 -10.02 -4.56 5.15
CA LEU A 9 -8.97 -5.56 5.14
C LEU A 9 -9.54 -6.96 5.34
N ILE A 10 -9.11 -7.91 4.50
CA ILE A 10 -9.31 -9.33 4.71
C ILE A 10 -7.97 -9.91 5.14
N LEU A 11 -7.87 -10.30 6.41
CA LEU A 11 -6.67 -10.83 7.02
C LEU A 11 -6.69 -12.37 6.99
N MET A 12 -5.50 -12.97 6.84
CA MET A 12 -5.29 -14.41 6.91
C MET A 12 -4.76 -14.82 8.29
N SER A 13 -4.80 -16.11 8.61
CA SER A 13 -4.16 -16.61 9.83
C SER A 13 -2.64 -16.34 9.79
N PRO A 14 -2.02 -15.99 10.92
CA PRO A 14 -0.57 -15.74 10.99
C PRO A 14 0.28 -16.88 10.42
N ALA A 15 1.39 -16.54 9.78
CA ALA A 15 2.39 -17.51 9.36
C ALA A 15 3.25 -17.98 10.53
N SER A 16 3.66 -19.25 10.50
CA SER A 16 4.67 -19.74 11.43
C SER A 16 6.09 -19.36 10.98
N GLU A 17 7.05 -19.32 11.92
CA GLU A 17 8.46 -19.12 11.58
C GLU A 17 9.00 -20.18 10.61
N ARG A 18 8.44 -21.39 10.69
CA ARG A 18 8.78 -22.47 9.76
C ARG A 18 8.34 -22.17 8.34
N ASP A 19 7.15 -21.59 8.16
CA ASP A 19 6.64 -21.24 6.85
C ASP A 19 7.46 -20.10 6.24
N ILE A 20 7.77 -19.06 7.03
CA ILE A 20 8.63 -17.94 6.61
C ILE A 20 10.02 -18.45 6.20
N SER A 21 10.67 -19.26 7.05
CA SER A 21 11.98 -19.83 6.72
C SER A 21 11.93 -20.77 5.52
N SER A 22 10.82 -21.48 5.31
CA SER A 22 10.63 -22.33 4.12
C SER A 22 10.59 -21.49 2.84
N VAL A 23 9.95 -20.32 2.85
CA VAL A 23 9.94 -19.37 1.73
C VAL A 23 11.35 -18.87 1.43
N GLU A 24 12.06 -18.35 2.46
CA GLU A 24 13.42 -17.83 2.30
C GLU A 24 14.36 -18.90 1.68
N ASN A 25 14.27 -20.13 2.18
CA ASN A 25 15.09 -21.25 1.69
C ASN A 25 14.75 -21.63 0.26
N LYS A 26 13.46 -21.74 -0.09
CA LYS A 26 13.02 -22.16 -1.44
C LYS A 26 13.33 -21.12 -2.50
N MET A 27 13.16 -19.85 -2.17
CA MET A 27 13.46 -18.74 -3.06
C MET A 27 14.94 -18.35 -3.05
N ASN A 28 15.71 -18.83 -2.06
CA ASN A 28 17.10 -18.45 -1.80
C ASN A 28 17.26 -16.92 -1.65
N VAL A 29 16.39 -16.33 -0.83
CA VAL A 29 16.34 -14.88 -0.56
C VAL A 29 16.30 -14.62 0.97
N ILE A 30 16.56 -13.37 1.35
CA ILE A 30 16.33 -12.87 2.71
C ILE A 30 15.14 -11.92 2.64
N LEU A 31 14.02 -12.28 3.27
CA LEU A 31 12.86 -11.42 3.36
C LEU A 31 13.12 -10.23 4.30
N PRO A 32 12.66 -9.01 3.97
CA PRO A 32 12.72 -7.87 4.87
C PRO A 32 12.04 -8.14 6.22
N ASN A 33 12.63 -7.67 7.32
CA ASN A 33 12.09 -7.92 8.66
C ASN A 33 10.69 -7.34 8.84
N SER A 34 10.43 -6.15 8.29
CA SER A 34 9.09 -5.53 8.35
C SER A 34 8.03 -6.36 7.62
N TYR A 35 8.39 -6.99 6.50
CA TYR A 35 7.50 -7.91 5.80
C TYR A 35 7.31 -9.22 6.58
N LYS A 36 8.38 -9.78 7.16
CA LYS A 36 8.26 -10.95 8.09
C LYS A 36 7.37 -10.62 9.28
N ASP A 37 7.46 -9.42 9.84
CA ASP A 37 6.61 -8.98 10.94
C ASP A 37 5.13 -8.89 10.52
N LEU A 38 4.85 -8.48 9.29
CA LEU A 38 3.49 -8.56 8.73
C LEU A 38 3.04 -10.01 8.65
N LEU A 39 3.85 -10.91 8.08
CA LEU A 39 3.49 -12.32 7.93
C LEU A 39 3.19 -13.00 9.27
N ARG A 40 3.85 -12.60 10.35
CA ARG A 40 3.59 -13.08 11.73
C ARG A 40 2.25 -12.61 12.29
N GLU A 41 1.75 -11.47 11.84
CA GLU A 41 0.43 -10.95 12.24
C GLU A 41 -0.67 -11.48 11.33
N THR A 42 -0.41 -11.51 10.03
CA THR A 42 -1.32 -12.01 8.99
C THR A 42 -0.53 -12.59 7.83
N ASN A 43 -0.78 -13.83 7.45
CA ASN A 43 -0.10 -14.50 6.35
C ASN A 43 -0.62 -14.04 4.98
N GLY A 44 -0.32 -12.79 4.65
CA GLY A 44 -0.90 -12.09 3.52
C GLY A 44 -2.23 -11.43 3.88
N LEU A 45 -2.70 -10.55 3.03
CA LEU A 45 -3.97 -9.85 3.18
C LEU A 45 -4.44 -9.29 1.84
N SER A 46 -5.75 -9.01 1.75
CA SER A 46 -6.29 -8.19 0.67
C SER A 46 -6.95 -6.93 1.21
N VAL A 47 -6.89 -5.86 0.42
CA VAL A 47 -7.50 -4.57 0.73
C VAL A 47 -8.63 -4.31 -0.26
N ASP A 48 -9.75 -3.74 0.21
CA ASP A 48 -10.78 -3.24 -0.68
C ASP A 48 -10.16 -2.27 -1.70
N GLY A 49 -10.43 -2.52 -2.99
CA GLY A 49 -9.80 -1.76 -4.07
C GLY A 49 -8.73 -2.54 -4.85
N GLY A 50 -8.51 -3.81 -4.49
CA GLY A 50 -7.74 -4.75 -5.31
C GLY A 50 -6.31 -5.00 -4.88
N ILE A 51 -5.79 -4.34 -3.84
CA ILE A 51 -4.45 -4.61 -3.34
C ILE A 51 -4.40 -5.99 -2.69
N LEU A 52 -3.41 -6.78 -3.09
CA LEU A 52 -3.08 -8.07 -2.50
C LEU A 52 -1.65 -8.04 -1.99
N ILE A 53 -1.43 -8.33 -0.71
CA ILE A 53 -0.10 -8.59 -0.13
C ILE A 53 0.03 -10.10 0.03
N TYR A 54 1.06 -10.67 -0.56
CA TYR A 54 1.23 -12.12 -0.65
C TYR A 54 1.56 -12.75 0.71
N GLY A 55 0.97 -13.91 0.96
CA GLY A 55 1.34 -14.80 2.06
C GLY A 55 2.41 -15.81 1.67
N THR A 56 2.85 -16.60 2.65
CA THR A 56 3.85 -17.67 2.43
C THR A 56 3.38 -18.75 1.45
N GLN A 57 2.09 -18.87 1.19
CA GLN A 57 1.51 -19.82 0.27
C GLN A 57 1.59 -19.35 -1.19
N ASP A 58 1.52 -18.03 -1.40
CA ASP A 58 1.40 -17.42 -2.73
C ASP A 58 2.72 -16.84 -3.24
N ILE A 59 3.58 -16.33 -2.34
CA ILE A 59 4.75 -15.53 -2.70
C ILE A 59 5.72 -16.25 -3.64
N ILE A 60 5.90 -17.56 -3.50
CA ILE A 60 6.82 -18.34 -4.34
C ILE A 60 6.29 -18.38 -5.77
N GLU A 61 5.05 -18.86 -5.94
CA GLU A 61 4.40 -18.96 -7.25
C GLU A 61 4.30 -17.59 -7.93
N ARG A 62 3.98 -16.54 -7.17
CA ARG A 62 3.88 -15.18 -7.70
C ARG A 62 5.20 -14.64 -8.19
N ASN A 63 6.29 -14.84 -7.44
CA ASN A 63 7.63 -14.42 -7.87
C ASN A 63 8.12 -15.22 -9.08
N GLU A 64 7.75 -16.50 -9.22
CA GLU A 64 8.00 -17.29 -10.40
C GLU A 64 7.19 -16.78 -11.60
N THR A 65 5.89 -16.50 -11.41
CA THR A 65 4.99 -15.97 -12.45
C THR A 65 5.45 -14.62 -12.99
N TRP A 66 5.88 -13.73 -12.11
CA TRP A 66 6.43 -12.41 -12.49
C TRP A 66 7.88 -12.47 -12.97
N GLU A 67 8.52 -13.66 -12.96
CA GLU A 67 9.93 -13.82 -13.28
C GLU A 67 10.82 -12.83 -12.55
N THR A 68 10.48 -12.52 -11.27
CA THR A 68 11.12 -11.47 -10.47
C THR A 68 12.63 -11.62 -10.40
N GLN A 69 13.14 -12.86 -10.28
CA GLN A 69 14.58 -13.14 -10.21
C GLN A 69 15.30 -12.92 -11.55
N VAL A 70 14.56 -12.80 -12.65
CA VAL A 70 15.11 -12.53 -13.98
C VAL A 70 15.15 -11.01 -14.23
N TYR A 71 14.04 -10.33 -14.02
CA TYR A 71 13.86 -8.93 -14.40
C TYR A 71 14.10 -7.93 -13.27
N ALA A 72 13.87 -8.33 -12.02
CA ALA A 72 14.07 -7.51 -10.83
C ALA A 72 15.06 -8.16 -9.86
N GLN A 73 16.29 -8.43 -10.33
CA GLN A 73 17.31 -9.08 -9.52
C GLN A 73 17.57 -8.34 -8.20
N GLY A 74 17.63 -9.08 -7.09
CA GLY A 74 17.81 -8.52 -5.77
C GLY A 74 16.49 -8.02 -5.13
N TYR A 75 15.37 -8.10 -5.84
CA TYR A 75 14.05 -7.75 -5.32
C TYR A 75 13.18 -8.99 -5.10
N ILE A 76 12.09 -8.76 -4.37
CA ILE A 76 11.05 -9.74 -4.08
C ILE A 76 9.72 -9.06 -4.39
N ALA A 77 8.87 -9.70 -5.18
CA ALA A 77 7.49 -9.29 -5.35
C ALA A 77 6.70 -9.70 -4.09
N ILE A 78 6.20 -8.69 -3.37
CA ILE A 78 5.48 -8.86 -2.10
C ILE A 78 3.97 -8.71 -2.23
N GLY A 79 3.48 -8.30 -3.40
CA GLY A 79 2.06 -8.07 -3.65
C GLY A 79 1.80 -7.46 -5.02
N ASP A 80 0.53 -7.19 -5.30
CA ASP A 80 0.08 -6.50 -6.51
C ASP A 80 -1.13 -5.59 -6.22
N ASP A 81 -1.48 -4.72 -7.18
CA ASP A 81 -2.61 -3.80 -7.08
C ASP A 81 -3.88 -4.31 -7.76
N GLY A 82 -3.88 -5.57 -8.22
CA GLY A 82 -4.98 -6.15 -9.00
C GLY A 82 -5.20 -5.51 -10.38
N GLY A 83 -4.45 -4.46 -10.70
CA GLY A 83 -4.54 -3.67 -11.93
C GLY A 83 -3.37 -3.85 -12.90
N GLY A 84 -2.46 -4.78 -12.61
CA GLY A 84 -1.30 -5.07 -13.46
C GLY A 84 0.00 -4.45 -12.97
N ARG A 85 0.06 -3.94 -11.74
CA ARG A 85 1.30 -3.46 -11.13
C ARG A 85 1.68 -4.29 -9.92
N VAL A 86 2.98 -4.48 -9.71
CA VAL A 86 3.57 -5.36 -8.70
C VAL A 86 4.36 -4.55 -7.69
N PHE A 87 4.19 -4.86 -6.40
CA PHE A 87 4.96 -4.25 -5.32
C PHE A 87 6.26 -5.02 -5.12
N LEU A 88 7.37 -4.30 -5.18
CA LEU A 88 8.71 -4.84 -5.01
C LEU A 88 9.35 -4.30 -3.72
N MET A 89 10.01 -5.17 -2.97
CA MET A 89 10.97 -4.79 -1.94
C MET A 89 12.33 -5.39 -2.27
N HIS A 90 13.41 -4.65 -2.02
CA HIS A 90 14.74 -5.24 -2.12
C HIS A 90 14.91 -6.28 -1.00
N GLN A 91 15.54 -7.41 -1.32
CA GLN A 91 15.83 -8.43 -0.30
C GLN A 91 16.84 -7.92 0.74
N GLY A 92 16.68 -8.34 1.98
CA GLY A 92 17.57 -7.97 3.07
C GLY A 92 16.83 -7.54 4.33
N ASP A 93 17.42 -7.80 5.49
CA ASP A 93 16.79 -7.62 6.79
C ASP A 93 16.30 -6.20 7.11
N LYS A 94 16.94 -5.20 6.54
CA LYS A 94 16.74 -3.77 6.89
C LYS A 94 16.01 -2.99 5.80
N GLU A 95 15.54 -3.67 4.78
CA GLU A 95 14.84 -2.99 3.69
C GLU A 95 13.40 -2.65 4.08
N GLU A 96 13.05 -1.40 3.86
CA GLU A 96 11.73 -0.85 4.19
C GLU A 96 11.06 -0.21 2.97
N LYS A 97 11.82 0.02 1.90
CA LYS A 97 11.35 0.71 0.71
C LYS A 97 10.49 -0.20 -0.14
N VAL A 98 9.32 0.30 -0.54
CA VAL A 98 8.43 -0.39 -1.47
C VAL A 98 8.36 0.38 -2.78
N LEU A 99 8.60 -0.31 -3.86
CA LEU A 99 8.44 0.17 -5.23
C LEU A 99 7.18 -0.44 -5.84
N ILE A 100 6.64 0.20 -6.87
CA ILE A 100 5.59 -0.37 -7.71
C ILE A 100 6.04 -0.32 -9.17
N VAL A 101 5.87 -1.42 -9.89
CA VAL A 101 6.34 -1.59 -11.27
C VAL A 101 5.22 -2.19 -12.11
N ASP A 102 5.19 -1.89 -13.40
CA ASP A 102 4.30 -2.55 -14.34
C ASP A 102 4.69 -4.03 -14.49
N SER A 103 3.70 -4.92 -14.43
CA SER A 103 3.91 -6.38 -14.50
C SER A 103 4.46 -6.86 -15.86
N GLY A 104 4.30 -6.08 -16.90
CA GLY A 104 4.85 -6.36 -18.23
C GLY A 104 6.30 -5.89 -18.42
N ASP A 105 6.82 -5.07 -17.50
CA ASP A 105 8.19 -4.57 -17.52
C ASP A 105 9.05 -5.21 -16.41
N MET A 106 8.56 -5.17 -15.17
CA MET A 106 9.23 -5.69 -13.97
C MET A 106 10.60 -5.07 -13.66
N THR A 107 11.01 -4.02 -14.38
CA THR A 107 12.33 -3.37 -14.24
C THR A 107 12.31 -2.36 -13.08
N PRO A 108 13.10 -2.57 -12.00
CA PRO A 108 13.06 -1.68 -10.83
C PRO A 108 13.42 -0.22 -11.12
N GLU A 109 14.24 0.03 -12.16
CA GLU A 109 14.62 1.36 -12.62
C GLU A 109 13.45 2.15 -13.23
N HIS A 110 12.40 1.46 -13.67
CA HIS A 110 11.18 2.05 -14.23
C HIS A 110 10.04 2.11 -13.19
N SER A 111 10.32 1.77 -11.95
CA SER A 111 9.33 1.75 -10.87
C SER A 111 9.07 3.11 -10.26
N ASP A 112 7.87 3.28 -9.72
CA ASP A 112 7.54 4.40 -8.84
C ASP A 112 7.76 4.03 -7.37
N LEU A 113 8.05 5.02 -6.54
CA LEU A 113 8.14 4.85 -5.09
C LEU A 113 6.74 4.83 -4.47
N VAL A 114 6.34 3.73 -3.84
CA VAL A 114 5.13 3.67 -3.02
C VAL A 114 5.39 4.28 -1.65
N THR A 115 6.46 3.83 -0.99
CA THR A 115 6.84 4.30 0.34
C THR A 115 8.32 4.02 0.62
N SER A 116 8.91 4.82 1.51
CA SER A 116 10.23 4.55 2.08
C SER A 116 10.16 3.72 3.38
N ASP A 117 8.95 3.45 3.89
CA ASP A 117 8.71 2.76 5.17
C ASP A 117 7.49 1.83 5.03
N PHE A 118 7.77 0.54 4.84
CA PHE A 118 6.75 -0.51 4.72
C PHE A 118 5.82 -0.56 5.94
N THR A 119 6.38 -0.39 7.14
CA THR A 119 5.59 -0.43 8.38
C THR A 119 4.59 0.71 8.45
N GLN A 120 4.97 1.92 8.02
CA GLN A 120 4.06 3.04 7.96
C GLN A 120 3.00 2.87 6.86
N TRP A 121 3.40 2.32 5.71
CA TRP A 121 2.47 2.01 4.63
C TRP A 121 1.40 0.99 5.06
N ALA A 122 1.82 -0.08 5.73
CA ALA A 122 0.91 -1.06 6.30
C ALA A 122 -0.05 -0.41 7.33
N LYS A 123 0.46 0.43 8.24
CA LYS A 123 -0.36 1.17 9.21
C LYS A 123 -1.30 2.20 8.57
N SER A 124 -1.02 2.67 7.37
CA SER A 124 -1.91 3.58 6.63
C SER A 124 -3.02 2.84 5.87
N GLY A 125 -3.05 1.49 5.92
CA GLY A 125 -3.99 0.66 5.17
C GLY A 125 -3.60 0.46 3.71
N PHE A 126 -2.30 0.45 3.43
CA PHE A 126 -1.73 0.21 2.09
C PHE A 126 -2.18 1.21 1.01
N LEU A 127 -2.34 2.47 1.40
CA LEU A 127 -2.76 3.53 0.47
C LEU A 127 -1.67 3.77 -0.58
N ILE A 128 -2.04 3.67 -1.84
CA ILE A 128 -1.20 4.10 -2.96
C ILE A 128 -1.59 5.54 -3.29
N ILE A 129 -0.67 6.47 -3.08
CA ILE A 129 -0.82 7.84 -3.56
C ILE A 129 -0.17 7.86 -4.93
N SER A 130 -0.96 7.70 -6.00
CA SER A 130 -0.45 7.94 -7.34
C SER A 130 -0.27 9.45 -7.54
N ASP A 131 0.84 9.85 -8.15
CA ASP A 131 1.05 11.25 -8.55
C ASP A 131 -0.02 11.73 -9.55
N GLU A 132 -0.74 10.82 -10.20
CA GLU A 132 -1.92 11.14 -11.01
C GLU A 132 -3.07 11.73 -10.19
N THR A 133 -3.15 11.43 -8.87
CA THR A 133 -4.08 12.12 -7.96
C THR A 133 -3.50 13.43 -7.42
N ALA A 134 -2.19 13.62 -7.52
CA ALA A 134 -1.51 14.90 -7.29
C ALA A 134 -1.45 15.78 -8.56
N ALA A 135 -1.78 15.23 -9.74
CA ALA A 135 -2.09 16.09 -10.89
C ALA A 135 -3.21 17.01 -10.43
N GLU A 136 -2.88 18.31 -10.34
CA GLU A 136 -3.80 19.39 -10.06
C GLU A 136 -5.13 19.04 -10.70
N GLY A 137 -6.07 18.54 -9.88
CA GLY A 137 -7.38 18.18 -10.36
C GLY A 137 -7.90 19.45 -11.01
N ASN A 138 -7.99 19.46 -12.33
CA ASN A 138 -8.52 20.57 -13.09
C ASN A 138 -10.03 20.59 -12.84
N TRP A 139 -10.35 20.73 -11.53
CA TRP A 139 -11.70 20.82 -11.04
C TRP A 139 -12.29 22.08 -11.67
N SER A 140 -13.34 21.91 -12.44
CA SER A 140 -14.08 23.05 -12.96
C SER A 140 -14.30 24.04 -11.80
N LYS A 141 -14.06 25.32 -12.03
CA LYS A 141 -14.31 26.39 -11.05
C LYS A 141 -15.72 26.38 -10.45
N ASN A 142 -16.61 25.55 -10.98
CA ASN A 142 -17.98 25.33 -10.53
C ASN A 142 -18.17 24.04 -9.71
N CYS A 143 -17.13 23.25 -9.47
CA CYS A 143 -17.22 22.09 -8.59
C CYS A 143 -17.38 22.52 -7.13
N LYS A 144 -18.25 21.83 -6.40
CA LYS A 144 -18.45 22.01 -4.97
C LYS A 144 -18.11 20.72 -4.25
N LEU A 145 -17.22 20.77 -3.28
CA LEU A 145 -17.03 19.70 -2.33
C LEU A 145 -18.09 19.84 -1.22
N VAL A 146 -18.90 18.79 -1.06
CA VAL A 146 -19.91 18.74 0.01
C VAL A 146 -19.53 17.60 0.95
N LEU A 147 -19.15 17.92 2.17
CA LEU A 147 -19.02 16.92 3.23
C LEU A 147 -20.43 16.60 3.74
N ILE A 148 -20.89 15.38 3.48
CA ILE A 148 -22.24 14.93 3.87
C ILE A 148 -22.25 14.52 5.34
N ASP A 149 -21.12 13.98 5.84
CA ASP A 149 -20.96 13.58 7.23
C ASP A 149 -19.50 13.73 7.69
N THR A 150 -19.28 13.63 9.02
CA THR A 150 -17.92 13.63 9.56
C THR A 150 -17.27 12.27 9.30
N PRO A 151 -16.09 12.20 8.66
CA PRO A 151 -15.43 10.92 8.45
C PRO A 151 -15.15 10.19 9.76
N ASP A 152 -15.24 8.87 9.76
CA ASP A 152 -15.03 8.02 10.95
C ASP A 152 -13.66 8.22 11.61
N GLY A 153 -12.62 8.49 10.81
CA GLY A 153 -11.27 8.85 11.27
C GLY A 153 -11.11 10.30 11.74
N GLY A 154 -12.20 11.08 11.76
CA GLY A 154 -12.24 12.45 12.31
C GLY A 154 -11.26 13.40 11.65
N LEU A 155 -10.49 14.13 12.46
CA LEU A 155 -9.52 15.14 12.00
C LEU A 155 -8.46 14.57 11.03
N LYS A 156 -8.07 13.32 11.21
CA LYS A 156 -7.04 12.68 10.38
C LYS A 156 -7.50 12.49 8.93
N ASP A 157 -8.75 12.09 8.74
CA ASP A 157 -9.33 11.92 7.41
C ASP A 157 -9.64 13.27 6.76
N LEU A 158 -10.04 14.26 7.55
CA LEU A 158 -10.21 15.63 7.07
C LEU A 158 -8.90 16.26 6.57
N LEU A 159 -7.78 15.95 7.23
CA LEU A 159 -6.47 16.38 6.77
C LEU A 159 -6.07 15.70 5.45
N LYS A 160 -6.43 14.42 5.25
CA LYS A 160 -6.25 13.73 3.96
C LYS A 160 -7.10 14.37 2.86
N ILE A 161 -8.39 14.60 3.12
CA ILE A 161 -9.29 15.29 2.18
C ILE A 161 -8.71 16.65 1.81
N LYS A 162 -8.26 17.42 2.80
CA LYS A 162 -7.63 18.72 2.59
C LYS A 162 -6.42 18.63 1.66
N SER A 163 -5.55 17.63 1.88
CA SER A 163 -4.35 17.41 1.06
C SER A 163 -4.69 17.01 -0.37
N VAL A 164 -5.58 16.03 -0.54
CA VAL A 164 -5.97 15.50 -1.86
C VAL A 164 -6.63 16.57 -2.74
N PHE A 165 -7.45 17.43 -2.14
CA PHE A 165 -8.18 18.47 -2.90
C PHE A 165 -7.49 19.83 -2.88
N GLY A 166 -6.28 19.96 -2.31
CA GLY A 166 -5.56 21.23 -2.24
C GLY A 166 -6.31 22.34 -1.48
N LEU A 167 -7.18 21.98 -0.51
CA LEU A 167 -8.06 22.93 0.15
C LEU A 167 -7.29 23.85 1.11
N ASN A 168 -7.36 25.15 0.89
CA ASN A 168 -6.78 26.15 1.81
C ASN A 168 -7.78 26.54 2.92
N ILE A 169 -8.25 25.56 3.68
CA ILE A 169 -9.24 25.71 4.75
C ILE A 169 -8.66 25.14 6.04
N ALA A 170 -8.91 25.78 7.19
CA ALA A 170 -8.51 25.21 8.47
C ALA A 170 -9.29 23.91 8.74
N ALA A 171 -8.60 22.85 9.17
CA ALA A 171 -9.23 21.56 9.45
C ALA A 171 -10.38 21.66 10.47
N ALA A 172 -10.29 22.58 11.42
CA ALA A 172 -11.35 22.88 12.38
C ALA A 172 -12.62 23.48 11.74
N GLU A 173 -12.52 24.10 10.56
CA GLU A 173 -13.68 24.60 9.82
C GLU A 173 -14.39 23.50 9.05
N LEU A 174 -13.63 22.51 8.53
CA LEU A 174 -14.20 21.31 7.94
C LEU A 174 -15.00 20.49 8.96
N LEU A 175 -14.57 20.48 10.24
CA LEU A 175 -15.27 19.80 11.33
C LEU A 175 -16.61 20.47 11.73
N LYS A 176 -16.83 21.73 11.38
CA LYS A 176 -18.06 22.45 11.76
C LYS A 176 -19.31 22.08 10.96
N GLY A 177 -19.23 21.03 10.16
CA GLY A 177 -20.35 20.34 9.51
C GLY A 177 -21.13 21.17 8.48
N SER A 178 -21.54 20.52 7.41
CA SER A 178 -22.56 20.92 6.42
C SER A 178 -22.44 22.33 5.78
N LYS A 179 -21.26 22.90 5.67
CA LYS A 179 -21.07 24.10 4.87
C LYS A 179 -20.60 23.73 3.46
N ASN A 180 -21.33 24.23 2.45
CA ASN A 180 -20.90 24.14 1.06
C ASN A 180 -19.62 24.98 0.89
N TYR A 181 -18.50 24.31 0.59
CA TYR A 181 -17.26 24.99 0.20
C TYR A 181 -17.18 25.05 -1.32
N ARG A 182 -16.88 26.22 -1.87
CA ARG A 182 -16.52 26.37 -3.28
C ARG A 182 -15.02 26.12 -3.41
N LEU A 183 -14.64 25.29 -4.36
CA LEU A 183 -13.26 25.07 -4.78
C LEU A 183 -12.78 26.24 -5.62
#